data_c0baccf79aadd9f94dc8f7dd462d6dc8
#
_entry.id   c0baccf79aadd9f94dc8f7dd462d6dc8
#
_cell.length_a   1.000
_cell.length_b   1.000
_cell.length_c   1.000
_cell.angle_alpha   90.00
_cell.angle_beta   90.00
_cell.angle_gamma   90.00
#
_symmetry.space_group_name_H-M   'P 1'
#
loop_
_entity.id
_entity.type
_entity.pdbx_description
1 polymer ?
#
loop_
_entity_poly.entity_id
_entity_poly.type
_entity_poly.pdbx_seq_one_letter_code
_entity_poly.pdbx_strand_id
1 'polypeptide(L)'
;LNNFPSIAGKTILSIAGGFSSGKSAFVNSFIKDPSVELATGINPVTVIPSYVVCSEETQIKGYSYNGGALDLEPSLYASMSHEYVQAFGFDLRRILPFISVKVPMDPDLFGNLCIIDTPGYNPGNSLGAQASDRVTAASLINQASAMIWVIGLDPAGTIDQSDIEFIQSSPFRDESLYIVLNKADVKSEEDIRQIINQVALDLEFAGIDYAGISAYSSTRRRTYPSSGISLDQFLRS
;
A
#
# COMPACT_ATOMS: atom_id res chain seq x y z
N LEU A 1 1.45 -6.13 -17.82
CA LEU A 1 2.02 -6.90 -16.69
C LEU A 1 2.46 -8.31 -17.11
N ASN A 2 1.76 -8.96 -18.04
CA ASN A 2 2.11 -10.32 -18.50
C ASN A 2 3.52 -10.47 -19.13
N ASN A 3 4.20 -9.38 -19.39
CA ASN A 3 5.57 -9.37 -19.96
C ASN A 3 6.69 -9.35 -18.89
N PHE A 4 6.32 -9.38 -17.59
CA PHE A 4 7.29 -9.35 -16.50
C PHE A 4 7.32 -10.68 -15.76
N PRO A 5 8.37 -11.50 -15.94
CA PRO A 5 8.44 -12.85 -15.37
C PRO A 5 8.27 -12.91 -13.84
N SER A 6 8.67 -11.85 -13.13
CA SER A 6 8.58 -11.80 -11.67
C SER A 6 7.16 -11.61 -11.13
N ILE A 7 6.22 -11.16 -11.97
CA ILE A 7 4.83 -10.85 -11.60
C ILE A 7 3.86 -11.84 -12.24
N ALA A 8 4.31 -12.56 -13.28
CA ALA A 8 3.48 -13.50 -14.00
C ALA A 8 2.92 -14.60 -13.07
N GLY A 9 1.62 -14.79 -13.09
CA GLY A 9 0.93 -15.80 -12.28
C GLY A 9 0.72 -15.45 -10.80
N LYS A 10 1.05 -14.21 -10.37
CA LYS A 10 0.78 -13.74 -9.00
C LYS A 10 -0.53 -12.96 -8.93
N THR A 11 -1.21 -13.08 -7.81
CA THR A 11 -2.36 -12.24 -7.46
C THR A 11 -1.87 -10.84 -7.10
N ILE A 12 -2.41 -9.81 -7.73
CA ILE A 12 -2.00 -8.44 -7.48
C ILE A 12 -2.83 -7.87 -6.34
N LEU A 13 -2.15 -7.48 -5.27
CA LEU A 13 -2.70 -6.86 -4.08
C LEU A 13 -2.32 -5.39 -4.03
N SER A 14 -3.28 -4.49 -4.11
CA SER A 14 -3.05 -3.05 -3.96
C SER A 14 -3.08 -2.64 -2.49
N ILE A 15 -2.08 -1.88 -2.04
CA ILE A 15 -2.10 -1.21 -0.74
C ILE A 15 -2.45 0.25 -0.98
N ALA A 16 -3.65 0.65 -0.59
CA ALA A 16 -4.19 1.98 -0.80
C ALA A 16 -4.59 2.62 0.54
N GLY A 17 -4.91 3.90 0.52
CA GLY A 17 -5.33 4.65 1.72
C GLY A 17 -4.90 6.10 1.67
N GLY A 18 -5.39 6.88 2.63
CA GLY A 18 -5.12 8.30 2.75
C GLY A 18 -3.64 8.64 2.89
N PHE A 19 -3.37 9.93 2.77
CA PHE A 19 -2.02 10.45 3.03
C PHE A 19 -1.63 10.20 4.49
N SER A 20 -0.36 9.85 4.73
CA SER A 20 0.17 9.54 6.07
C SER A 20 -0.50 8.36 6.81
N SER A 21 -1.32 7.54 6.16
CA SER A 21 -1.90 6.34 6.78
C SER A 21 -0.87 5.27 7.11
N GLY A 22 0.34 5.35 6.53
CA GLY A 22 1.45 4.44 6.77
C GLY A 22 1.46 3.22 5.85
N LYS A 23 1.00 3.35 4.58
CA LYS A 23 1.02 2.28 3.57
C LYS A 23 2.38 1.65 3.38
N SER A 24 3.38 2.45 3.03
CA SER A 24 4.75 1.95 2.82
C SER A 24 5.35 1.37 4.10
N ALA A 25 5.06 1.97 5.28
CA ALA A 25 5.46 1.40 6.56
C ALA A 25 4.77 0.04 6.83
N PHE A 26 3.51 -0.11 6.42
CA PHE A 26 2.79 -1.37 6.50
C PHE A 26 3.46 -2.45 5.63
N VAL A 27 3.78 -2.15 4.38
CA VAL A 27 4.50 -3.09 3.51
C VAL A 27 5.89 -3.40 4.06
N ASN A 28 6.66 -2.37 4.48
CA ASN A 28 7.99 -2.52 5.07
C ASN A 28 7.99 -3.44 6.31
N SER A 29 6.89 -3.48 7.07
CA SER A 29 6.80 -4.33 8.26
C SER A 29 6.88 -5.82 7.96
N PHE A 30 6.62 -6.26 6.73
CA PHE A 30 6.71 -7.65 6.29
C PHE A 30 8.04 -7.98 5.60
N ILE A 31 8.83 -6.99 5.22
CA ILE A 31 10.14 -7.18 4.61
C ILE A 31 11.14 -7.64 5.68
N LYS A 32 11.83 -8.75 5.42
CA LYS A 32 12.82 -9.33 6.34
C LYS A 32 14.23 -8.76 6.13
N ASP A 33 14.52 -8.23 4.93
CA ASP A 33 15.82 -7.63 4.61
C ASP A 33 15.87 -6.17 5.10
N PRO A 34 16.67 -5.84 6.11
CA PRO A 34 16.75 -4.50 6.68
C PRO A 34 17.42 -3.47 5.74
N SER A 35 18.10 -3.93 4.68
CA SER A 35 18.72 -3.05 3.69
C SER A 35 17.71 -2.44 2.71
N VAL A 36 16.49 -2.99 2.64
CA VAL A 36 15.44 -2.54 1.73
C VAL A 36 14.32 -1.88 2.52
N GLU A 37 14.07 -0.64 2.20
CA GLU A 37 12.95 0.13 2.75
C GLU A 37 12.24 0.88 1.64
N LEU A 38 10.92 0.64 1.49
CA LEU A 38 10.08 1.49 0.67
C LEU A 38 10.06 2.88 1.29
N ALA A 39 10.13 3.91 0.46
CA ALA A 39 10.19 5.28 0.94
C ALA A 39 8.98 5.62 1.82
N THR A 40 9.25 6.08 3.04
CA THR A 40 8.25 6.51 4.04
C THR A 40 8.46 7.98 4.37
N GLY A 41 7.39 8.73 4.65
CA GLY A 41 7.53 10.14 5.04
C GLY A 41 6.21 10.90 5.14
N ILE A 42 6.31 12.15 5.57
CA ILE A 42 5.18 13.07 5.77
C ILE A 42 4.75 13.72 4.44
N ASN A 43 5.65 13.84 3.47
CA ASN A 43 5.35 14.32 2.12
C ASN A 43 5.01 13.13 1.19
N PRO A 44 4.31 13.32 0.05
CA PRO A 44 4.09 12.25 -0.93
C PRO A 44 5.42 11.66 -1.35
N VAL A 45 5.76 10.47 -0.83
CA VAL A 45 7.12 9.92 -0.92
C VAL A 45 7.23 8.91 -2.05
N THR A 46 6.17 8.12 -2.27
CA THR A 46 6.12 7.12 -3.33
C THR A 46 5.79 7.80 -4.65
N VAL A 47 6.82 8.10 -5.43
CA VAL A 47 6.69 8.79 -6.73
C VAL A 47 6.57 7.79 -7.87
N ILE A 48 7.30 6.66 -7.77
CA ILE A 48 7.32 5.60 -8.76
C ILE A 48 6.67 4.36 -8.14
N PRO A 49 5.62 3.80 -8.76
CA PRO A 49 4.97 2.60 -8.27
C PRO A 49 5.96 1.46 -8.06
N SER A 50 5.90 0.83 -6.90
CA SER A 50 6.74 -0.32 -6.56
C SER A 50 5.92 -1.59 -6.50
N TYR A 51 6.35 -2.61 -7.27
CA TYR A 51 5.79 -3.96 -7.27
C TYR A 51 6.67 -4.84 -6.39
N VAL A 52 6.18 -5.16 -5.19
CA VAL A 52 6.91 -5.91 -4.19
C VAL A 52 6.52 -7.38 -4.26
N VAL A 53 7.50 -8.25 -4.37
CA VAL A 53 7.30 -9.70 -4.55
C VAL A 53 8.15 -10.46 -3.54
N CYS A 54 7.56 -11.48 -2.91
CA CYS A 54 8.30 -12.41 -2.06
C CYS A 54 9.33 -13.20 -2.90
N SER A 55 10.56 -13.24 -2.42
CA SER A 55 11.71 -13.95 -3.03
C SER A 55 12.68 -14.38 -1.94
N GLU A 56 13.58 -15.32 -2.25
CA GLU A 56 14.66 -15.71 -1.33
C GLU A 56 15.79 -14.67 -1.32
N GLU A 57 16.00 -13.99 -2.44
CA GLU A 57 17.06 -12.99 -2.61
C GLU A 57 16.48 -11.60 -2.87
N THR A 58 17.21 -10.60 -2.40
CA THR A 58 16.90 -9.20 -2.65
C THR A 58 17.35 -8.77 -4.04
N GLN A 59 16.44 -8.21 -4.82
CA GLN A 59 16.74 -7.61 -6.12
C GLN A 59 15.79 -6.44 -6.39
N ILE A 60 16.32 -5.27 -6.71
CA ILE A 60 15.54 -4.09 -7.06
C ILE A 60 15.86 -3.70 -8.50
N LYS A 61 14.84 -3.63 -9.35
CA LYS A 61 14.98 -3.26 -10.77
C LYS A 61 13.99 -2.18 -11.17
N GLY A 62 14.52 -1.10 -11.73
CA GLY A 62 13.73 -0.13 -12.47
C GLY A 62 13.52 -0.58 -13.92
N TYR A 63 12.31 -0.43 -14.43
CA TYR A 63 11.97 -0.80 -15.81
C TYR A 63 11.60 0.42 -16.62
N SER A 64 12.01 0.45 -17.89
CA SER A 64 11.63 1.49 -18.84
C SER A 64 10.47 1.04 -19.74
N TYR A 65 9.78 1.99 -20.36
CA TYR A 65 8.71 1.70 -21.33
C TYR A 65 9.17 0.83 -22.51
N ASN A 66 10.45 0.92 -22.87
CA ASN A 66 11.03 0.18 -23.99
C ASN A 66 11.55 -1.21 -23.60
N GLY A 67 11.24 -1.70 -22.39
CA GLY A 67 11.64 -3.01 -21.89
C GLY A 67 13.06 -3.08 -21.33
N GLY A 68 13.79 -1.94 -21.27
CA GLY A 68 15.10 -1.88 -20.60
C GLY A 68 14.92 -2.04 -19.09
N ALA A 69 15.88 -2.72 -18.43
CA ALA A 69 15.91 -2.87 -16.98
C ALA A 69 17.24 -2.38 -16.42
N LEU A 70 17.17 -1.70 -15.26
CA LEU A 70 18.31 -1.19 -14.53
C LEU A 70 18.29 -1.76 -13.11
N ASP A 71 19.36 -2.37 -12.66
CA ASP A 71 19.51 -2.76 -11.26
C ASP A 71 19.71 -1.51 -10.41
N LEU A 72 18.95 -1.41 -9.32
CA LEU A 72 18.99 -0.31 -8.37
C LEU A 72 19.58 -0.80 -7.05
N GLU A 73 20.57 -0.07 -6.54
CA GLU A 73 21.07 -0.31 -5.20
C GLU A 73 19.99 0.04 -4.16
N PRO A 74 19.85 -0.73 -3.07
CA PRO A 74 18.86 -0.47 -2.02
C PRO A 74 18.92 0.95 -1.47
N SER A 75 20.13 1.51 -1.29
CA SER A 75 20.33 2.89 -0.81
C SER A 75 19.80 3.95 -1.79
N LEU A 76 19.99 3.72 -3.10
CA LEU A 76 19.43 4.59 -4.13
C LEU A 76 17.91 4.49 -4.13
N TYR A 77 17.36 3.27 -4.08
CA TYR A 77 15.91 3.06 -4.02
C TYR A 77 15.26 3.76 -2.81
N ALA A 78 15.82 3.59 -1.62
CA ALA A 78 15.36 4.26 -0.41
C ALA A 78 15.38 5.79 -0.50
N SER A 79 16.34 6.36 -1.27
CA SER A 79 16.47 7.80 -1.48
C SER A 79 15.54 8.36 -2.56
N MET A 80 14.84 7.52 -3.34
CA MET A 80 13.93 7.94 -4.43
C MET A 80 12.62 8.55 -3.91
N SER A 81 12.74 9.52 -2.99
CA SER A 81 11.63 10.34 -2.51
C SER A 81 11.21 11.40 -3.52
N HIS A 82 10.07 12.03 -3.29
CA HIS A 82 9.57 13.12 -4.14
C HIS A 82 10.58 14.26 -4.27
N GLU A 83 11.24 14.64 -3.17
CA GLU A 83 12.27 15.69 -3.16
C GLU A 83 13.48 15.30 -4.00
N TYR A 84 13.94 14.06 -3.88
CA TYR A 84 15.06 13.54 -4.65
C TYR A 84 14.74 13.53 -6.16
N VAL A 85 13.55 13.06 -6.53
CA VAL A 85 13.11 13.00 -7.93
C VAL A 85 12.96 14.39 -8.54
N GLN A 86 12.50 15.39 -7.78
CA GLN A 86 12.42 16.78 -8.25
C GLN A 86 13.81 17.40 -8.50
N ALA A 87 14.84 16.97 -7.77
CA ALA A 87 16.20 17.48 -7.94
C ALA A 87 16.83 17.13 -9.30
N PHE A 88 16.32 16.14 -10.02
CA PHE A 88 16.83 15.76 -11.35
C PHE A 88 16.48 16.74 -12.46
N GLY A 89 15.58 17.71 -12.25
CA GLY A 89 15.15 18.67 -13.28
C GLY A 89 14.32 18.03 -14.41
N PHE A 90 13.98 16.75 -14.33
CA PHE A 90 13.08 16.04 -15.23
C PHE A 90 12.24 15.00 -14.46
N ASP A 91 11.10 14.61 -15.02
CA ASP A 91 10.22 13.61 -14.43
C ASP A 91 10.78 12.20 -14.63
N LEU A 92 11.37 11.63 -13.58
CA LEU A 92 11.97 10.29 -13.58
C LEU A 92 10.96 9.20 -13.97
N ARG A 93 9.66 9.39 -13.74
CA ARG A 93 8.58 8.45 -14.12
C ARG A 93 8.51 8.23 -15.63
N ARG A 94 8.99 9.18 -16.44
CA ARG A 94 9.08 9.03 -17.91
C ARG A 94 10.14 8.02 -18.34
N ILE A 95 11.13 7.78 -17.48
CA ILE A 95 12.22 6.84 -17.74
C ILE A 95 11.95 5.52 -17.03
N LEU A 96 11.56 5.60 -15.76
CA LEU A 96 11.28 4.46 -14.89
C LEU A 96 9.80 4.51 -14.44
N PRO A 97 8.87 3.99 -15.26
CA PRO A 97 7.44 4.02 -14.93
C PRO A 97 7.08 3.15 -13.73
N PHE A 98 7.89 2.14 -13.39
CA PHE A 98 7.72 1.31 -12.21
C PHE A 98 9.01 0.63 -11.79
N ILE A 99 9.04 0.17 -10.55
CA ILE A 99 10.14 -0.56 -9.93
C ILE A 99 9.62 -1.92 -9.47
N SER A 100 10.38 -2.99 -9.73
CA SER A 100 10.16 -4.31 -9.16
C SER A 100 11.11 -4.51 -7.98
N VAL A 101 10.56 -4.86 -6.83
CA VAL A 101 11.27 -5.09 -5.58
C VAL A 101 11.07 -6.54 -5.17
N LYS A 102 12.07 -7.39 -5.37
CA LYS A 102 12.10 -8.75 -4.85
C LYS A 102 12.79 -8.73 -3.50
N VAL A 103 12.14 -9.27 -2.46
CA VAL A 103 12.66 -9.22 -1.09
C VAL A 103 12.24 -10.46 -0.30
N PRO A 104 13.03 -10.87 0.70
CA PRO A 104 12.62 -11.91 1.63
C PRO A 104 11.43 -11.46 2.48
N MET A 105 10.34 -12.24 2.37
CA MET A 105 9.11 -12.10 3.15
C MET A 105 8.70 -13.47 3.67
N ASP A 106 7.54 -13.59 4.32
CA ASP A 106 6.97 -14.87 4.66
C ASP A 106 6.32 -15.50 3.41
N PRO A 107 6.86 -16.62 2.87
CA PRO A 107 6.33 -17.23 1.65
C PRO A 107 4.93 -17.83 1.83
N ASP A 108 4.55 -18.20 3.06
CA ASP A 108 3.21 -18.73 3.36
C ASP A 108 2.13 -17.64 3.24
N LEU A 109 2.49 -16.38 3.43
CA LEU A 109 1.57 -15.23 3.29
C LEU A 109 1.70 -14.56 1.91
N PHE A 110 2.93 -14.42 1.40
CA PHE A 110 3.23 -13.56 0.24
C PHE A 110 3.73 -14.31 -0.99
N GLY A 111 3.86 -15.64 -0.92
CA GLY A 111 4.41 -16.43 -2.03
C GLY A 111 3.67 -16.28 -3.35
N ASN A 112 2.36 -16.13 -3.30
CA ASN A 112 1.49 -15.96 -4.47
C ASN A 112 1.09 -14.52 -4.76
N LEU A 113 1.54 -13.56 -3.92
CA LEU A 113 1.15 -12.16 -4.03
C LEU A 113 2.21 -11.31 -4.74
N CYS A 114 1.74 -10.30 -5.45
CA CYS A 114 2.49 -9.14 -5.87
C CYS A 114 1.84 -7.91 -5.25
N ILE A 115 2.52 -7.26 -4.30
CA ILE A 115 2.01 -6.07 -3.64
C ILE A 115 2.35 -4.85 -4.50
N ILE A 116 1.36 -3.98 -4.73
CA ILE A 116 1.58 -2.64 -5.29
C ILE A 116 1.49 -1.63 -4.15
N ASP A 117 2.62 -0.97 -3.83
CA ASP A 117 2.61 0.22 -2.97
C ASP A 117 2.24 1.44 -3.82
N THR A 118 1.05 1.97 -3.58
CA THR A 118 0.51 3.08 -4.36
C THR A 118 0.86 4.43 -3.74
N PRO A 119 1.02 5.50 -4.56
CA PRO A 119 1.09 6.85 -4.04
C PRO A 119 -0.11 7.17 -3.14
N GLY A 120 0.13 7.92 -2.05
CA GLY A 120 -0.92 8.28 -1.11
C GLY A 120 -2.03 9.11 -1.75
N TYR A 121 -3.29 8.73 -1.51
CA TYR A 121 -4.44 9.50 -1.91
C TYR A 121 -4.58 10.73 -0.99
N ASN A 122 -4.61 11.95 -1.56
CA ASN A 122 -4.87 13.18 -0.81
C ASN A 122 -6.05 13.93 -1.45
N PRO A 123 -7.24 13.94 -0.82
CA PRO A 123 -8.42 14.61 -1.36
C PRO A 123 -8.35 16.15 -1.29
N GLY A 124 -7.51 16.71 -0.40
CA GLY A 124 -7.53 18.13 -0.03
C GLY A 124 -6.79 19.09 -0.97
N ASN A 125 -5.95 18.65 -1.87
CA ASN A 125 -5.12 19.52 -2.70
C ASN A 125 -5.31 19.26 -4.20
N SER A 126 -6.19 20.02 -4.83
CA SER A 126 -6.65 19.84 -6.21
C SER A 126 -5.84 20.61 -7.28
N LEU A 127 -4.64 21.08 -7.01
CA LEU A 127 -3.88 21.92 -7.94
C LEU A 127 -2.54 21.29 -8.37
N GLY A 128 -2.43 20.88 -9.62
CA GLY A 128 -1.17 20.57 -10.29
C GLY A 128 -0.72 19.09 -10.21
N ALA A 129 0.50 18.84 -9.77
CA ALA A 129 1.18 17.51 -9.77
C ALA A 129 0.38 16.39 -9.10
N GLN A 130 -0.49 16.73 -8.14
CA GLN A 130 -1.31 15.78 -7.37
C GLN A 130 -2.50 15.20 -8.15
N ALA A 131 -2.98 15.89 -9.20
CA ALA A 131 -4.02 15.33 -10.08
C ALA A 131 -3.46 14.13 -10.89
N SER A 132 -2.19 14.17 -11.28
CA SER A 132 -1.50 13.07 -11.97
C SER A 132 -1.31 11.86 -11.05
N ASP A 133 -1.05 12.08 -9.76
CA ASP A 133 -0.84 11.02 -8.78
C ASP A 133 -2.15 10.27 -8.47
N ARG A 134 -3.29 10.97 -8.45
CA ARG A 134 -4.62 10.37 -8.32
C ARG A 134 -4.96 9.46 -9.51
N VAL A 135 -4.72 9.94 -10.72
CA VAL A 135 -4.94 9.15 -11.95
C VAL A 135 -4.03 7.93 -11.98
N THR A 136 -2.78 8.09 -11.57
CA THR A 136 -1.80 7.01 -11.50
C THR A 136 -2.22 5.98 -10.42
N ALA A 137 -2.57 6.42 -9.21
CA ALA A 137 -3.04 5.54 -8.16
C ALA A 137 -4.30 4.77 -8.59
N ALA A 138 -5.30 5.44 -9.15
CA ALA A 138 -6.52 4.80 -9.63
C ALA A 138 -6.23 3.77 -10.75
N SER A 139 -5.33 4.08 -11.68
CA SER A 139 -4.97 3.16 -12.76
C SER A 139 -4.23 1.91 -12.27
N LEU A 140 -3.43 2.03 -11.21
CA LEU A 140 -2.72 0.93 -10.58
C LEU A 140 -3.67 0.04 -9.75
N ILE A 141 -4.57 0.68 -9.01
CA ILE A 141 -5.59 0.00 -8.22
C ILE A 141 -6.48 -0.85 -9.15
N ASN A 142 -6.87 -0.33 -10.30
CA ASN A 142 -7.67 -1.09 -11.29
C ASN A 142 -6.97 -2.31 -11.90
N GLN A 143 -5.65 -2.47 -11.68
CA GLN A 143 -4.90 -3.66 -12.11
C GLN A 143 -4.86 -4.74 -11.02
N ALA A 144 -5.24 -4.41 -9.80
CA ALA A 144 -5.23 -5.33 -8.68
C ALA A 144 -6.46 -6.24 -8.67
N SER A 145 -6.30 -7.42 -8.09
CA SER A 145 -7.38 -8.39 -7.85
C SER A 145 -8.02 -8.18 -6.48
N ALA A 146 -7.25 -7.61 -5.53
CA ALA A 146 -7.69 -7.30 -4.19
C ALA A 146 -7.03 -6.00 -3.68
N MET A 147 -7.63 -5.40 -2.67
CA MET A 147 -7.16 -4.16 -2.07
C MET A 147 -7.16 -4.24 -0.54
N ILE A 148 -6.06 -3.80 0.07
CA ILE A 148 -6.03 -3.42 1.48
C ILE A 148 -6.11 -1.89 1.56
N TRP A 149 -7.16 -1.39 2.23
CA TRP A 149 -7.28 0.03 2.54
C TRP A 149 -6.69 0.31 3.92
N VAL A 150 -5.64 1.13 3.96
CA VAL A 150 -4.92 1.46 5.19
C VAL A 150 -5.38 2.80 5.73
N ILE A 151 -5.91 2.80 6.95
CA ILE A 151 -6.31 3.99 7.71
C ILE A 151 -5.29 4.19 8.83
N GLY A 152 -4.70 5.36 8.93
CA GLY A 152 -3.84 5.71 10.06
C GLY A 152 -4.68 6.07 11.29
N LEU A 153 -4.53 5.33 12.38
CA LEU A 153 -5.16 5.69 13.65
C LEU A 153 -4.53 6.99 14.18
N ASP A 154 -5.22 8.07 13.97
CA ASP A 154 -4.95 9.37 14.56
C ASP A 154 -5.77 9.56 15.86
N PRO A 155 -5.70 10.72 16.52
CA PRO A 155 -6.51 11.00 17.71
C PRO A 155 -8.02 10.92 17.46
N ALA A 156 -8.50 11.16 16.22
CA ALA A 156 -9.94 11.17 15.91
C ALA A 156 -10.51 9.73 15.79
N GLY A 157 -9.71 8.76 15.32
CA GLY A 157 -10.08 7.34 15.32
C GLY A 157 -11.28 6.97 14.44
N THR A 158 -11.52 7.72 13.36
CA THR A 158 -12.63 7.51 12.42
C THR A 158 -12.13 7.34 11.00
N ILE A 159 -12.97 6.78 10.13
CA ILE A 159 -12.74 6.80 8.69
C ILE A 159 -13.19 8.13 8.11
N ASP A 160 -12.34 8.76 7.30
CA ASP A 160 -12.70 10.01 6.65
C ASP A 160 -13.73 9.80 5.55
N GLN A 161 -14.64 10.77 5.35
CA GLN A 161 -15.64 10.72 4.28
C GLN A 161 -15.01 10.55 2.89
N SER A 162 -13.84 11.13 2.67
CA SER A 162 -13.08 10.99 1.43
C SER A 162 -12.54 9.57 1.21
N ASP A 163 -12.22 8.83 2.27
CA ASP A 163 -11.82 7.43 2.19
C ASP A 163 -13.02 6.57 1.79
N ILE A 164 -14.19 6.82 2.38
CA ILE A 164 -15.45 6.16 2.04
C ILE A 164 -15.79 6.38 0.56
N GLU A 165 -15.76 7.62 0.09
CA GLU A 165 -16.03 7.97 -1.31
C GLU A 165 -15.06 7.28 -2.28
N PHE A 166 -13.79 7.20 -1.92
CA PHE A 166 -12.80 6.51 -2.74
C PHE A 166 -13.07 4.99 -2.79
N ILE A 167 -13.30 4.36 -1.65
CA ILE A 167 -13.63 2.94 -1.58
C ILE A 167 -14.90 2.65 -2.38
N GLN A 168 -15.94 3.47 -2.26
CA GLN A 168 -17.18 3.36 -3.04
C GLN A 168 -16.95 3.47 -4.55
N SER A 169 -15.99 4.27 -4.99
CA SER A 169 -15.64 4.43 -6.40
C SER A 169 -14.74 3.29 -6.93
N SER A 170 -14.11 2.52 -6.05
CA SER A 170 -13.26 1.37 -6.41
C SER A 170 -14.09 0.15 -6.79
N PRO A 171 -13.54 -0.81 -7.55
CA PRO A 171 -14.24 -2.04 -7.91
C PRO A 171 -14.24 -3.10 -6.78
N PHE A 172 -13.51 -2.87 -5.68
CA PHE A 172 -13.31 -3.88 -4.64
C PHE A 172 -14.44 -3.89 -3.62
N ARG A 173 -14.93 -5.10 -3.32
CA ARG A 173 -16.00 -5.38 -2.35
C ARG A 173 -15.78 -6.78 -1.77
N ASP A 174 -16.50 -7.09 -0.71
CA ASP A 174 -16.54 -8.42 -0.11
C ASP A 174 -15.14 -9.00 0.12
N GLU A 175 -14.87 -10.16 -0.44
CA GLU A 175 -13.62 -10.90 -0.31
C GLU A 175 -12.40 -10.20 -0.92
N SER A 176 -12.61 -9.18 -1.77
CA SER A 176 -11.53 -8.44 -2.44
C SER A 176 -11.11 -7.15 -1.73
N LEU A 177 -11.80 -6.77 -0.66
CA LEU A 177 -11.51 -5.57 0.13
C LEU A 177 -11.20 -5.92 1.59
N TYR A 178 -10.09 -5.43 2.10
CA TYR A 178 -9.70 -5.55 3.51
C TYR A 178 -9.33 -4.20 4.11
N ILE A 179 -9.69 -3.96 5.36
CA ILE A 179 -9.40 -2.70 6.05
C ILE A 179 -8.31 -2.92 7.11
N VAL A 180 -7.27 -2.09 7.09
CA VAL A 180 -6.21 -2.08 8.10
C VAL A 180 -6.20 -0.75 8.84
N LEU A 181 -6.42 -0.78 10.14
CA LEU A 181 -6.26 0.36 11.04
C LEU A 181 -4.81 0.37 11.55
N ASN A 182 -3.94 1.08 10.86
CA ASN A 182 -2.51 1.13 11.18
C ASN A 182 -2.20 2.11 12.32
N LYS A 183 -0.99 2.03 12.90
CA LYS A 183 -0.52 2.80 14.07
C LYS A 183 -1.29 2.45 15.35
N ALA A 184 -1.72 1.18 15.48
CA ALA A 184 -2.52 0.73 16.62
C ALA A 184 -1.76 0.77 17.97
N ASP A 185 -0.44 0.85 17.95
CA ASP A 185 0.40 0.94 19.15
C ASP A 185 0.25 2.24 19.95
N VAL A 186 -0.43 3.24 19.40
CA VAL A 186 -0.69 4.52 20.09
C VAL A 186 -2.01 4.53 20.86
N LYS A 187 -2.78 3.44 20.81
CA LYS A 187 -4.12 3.31 21.42
C LYS A 187 -4.17 2.11 22.39
N SER A 188 -5.11 2.16 23.33
CA SER A 188 -5.43 0.98 24.16
C SER A 188 -6.21 -0.06 23.34
N GLU A 189 -6.19 -1.33 23.77
CA GLU A 189 -6.98 -2.38 23.09
C GLU A 189 -8.50 -2.11 23.16
N GLU A 190 -8.97 -1.48 24.23
CA GLU A 190 -10.38 -1.08 24.37
C GLU A 190 -10.75 0.00 23.35
N ASP A 191 -9.93 1.05 23.23
CA ASP A 191 -10.14 2.10 22.22
C ASP A 191 -10.13 1.51 20.80
N ILE A 192 -9.20 0.57 20.53
CA ILE A 192 -9.12 -0.10 19.23
C ILE A 192 -10.41 -0.85 18.91
N ARG A 193 -10.98 -1.58 19.89
CA ARG A 193 -12.26 -2.31 19.69
C ARG A 193 -13.41 -1.34 19.38
N GLN A 194 -13.47 -0.22 20.09
CA GLN A 194 -14.48 0.82 19.83
C GLN A 194 -14.32 1.43 18.45
N ILE A 195 -13.08 1.71 18.02
CA ILE A 195 -12.79 2.25 16.69
C ILE A 195 -13.16 1.24 15.59
N ILE A 196 -12.81 -0.03 15.75
CA ILE A 196 -13.20 -1.09 14.80
C ILE A 196 -14.72 -1.13 14.63
N ASN A 197 -15.47 -1.11 15.75
CA ASN A 197 -16.93 -1.12 15.71
C ASN A 197 -17.48 0.13 15.00
N GLN A 198 -16.92 1.31 15.27
CA GLN A 198 -17.37 2.55 14.63
C GLN A 198 -17.09 2.52 13.11
N VAL A 199 -15.87 2.14 12.70
CA VAL A 199 -15.51 2.03 11.28
C VAL A 199 -16.39 0.98 10.58
N ALA A 200 -16.70 -0.13 11.24
CA ALA A 200 -17.61 -1.14 10.69
C ALA A 200 -19.02 -0.57 10.43
N LEU A 201 -19.56 0.21 11.38
CA LEU A 201 -20.85 0.86 11.23
C LEU A 201 -20.84 1.92 10.11
N ASP A 202 -19.76 2.70 10.00
CA ASP A 202 -19.62 3.72 8.95
C ASP A 202 -19.57 3.08 7.55
N LEU A 203 -18.86 1.94 7.41
CA LEU A 203 -18.80 1.19 6.16
C LEU A 203 -20.14 0.54 5.81
N GLU A 204 -20.81 -0.07 6.80
CA GLU A 204 -22.15 -0.64 6.63
C GLU A 204 -23.15 0.42 6.18
N PHE A 205 -23.15 1.59 6.84
CA PHE A 205 -24.01 2.70 6.46
C PHE A 205 -23.72 3.24 5.05
N ALA A 206 -22.46 3.16 4.61
CA ALA A 206 -22.03 3.51 3.26
C ALA A 206 -22.33 2.42 2.22
N GLY A 207 -22.85 1.25 2.64
CA GLY A 207 -23.11 0.11 1.76
C GLY A 207 -21.82 -0.52 1.20
N ILE A 208 -20.74 -0.53 1.99
CA ILE A 208 -19.46 -1.11 1.62
C ILE A 208 -19.28 -2.45 2.34
N ASP A 209 -19.28 -3.53 1.57
CA ASP A 209 -18.94 -4.86 2.06
C ASP A 209 -17.43 -5.11 1.98
N TYR A 210 -16.88 -5.83 2.97
CA TYR A 210 -15.44 -6.10 3.09
C TYR A 210 -15.20 -7.45 3.81
N ALA A 211 -14.04 -8.06 3.58
CA ALA A 211 -13.67 -9.34 4.17
C ALA A 211 -13.39 -9.26 5.68
N GLY A 212 -12.75 -8.18 6.11
CA GLY A 212 -12.43 -7.98 7.52
C GLY A 212 -11.74 -6.64 7.81
N ILE A 213 -11.68 -6.32 9.11
CA ILE A 213 -10.96 -5.16 9.65
C ILE A 213 -9.96 -5.67 10.68
N SER A 214 -8.69 -5.30 10.58
CA SER A 214 -7.68 -5.54 11.62
C SER A 214 -6.98 -4.25 12.02
N ALA A 215 -6.78 -4.07 13.30
CA ALA A 215 -5.85 -3.08 13.79
C ALA A 215 -4.43 -3.65 13.75
N TYR A 216 -3.46 -2.83 13.33
CA TYR A 216 -2.07 -3.23 13.08
C TYR A 216 -1.09 -2.14 13.52
N SER A 217 0.08 -2.53 13.99
CA SER A 217 1.21 -1.63 14.17
C SER A 217 2.36 -2.02 13.25
N SER A 218 2.63 -1.21 12.26
CA SER A 218 3.78 -1.38 11.37
C SER A 218 5.10 -1.27 12.13
N THR A 219 5.17 -0.40 13.13
CA THR A 219 6.36 -0.20 13.97
C THR A 219 6.66 -1.41 14.84
N ARG A 220 5.61 -2.01 15.44
CA ARG A 220 5.76 -3.19 16.32
C ARG A 220 5.62 -4.51 15.56
N ARG A 221 5.29 -4.47 14.27
CA ARG A 221 5.03 -5.64 13.42
C ARG A 221 4.03 -6.61 14.06
N ARG A 222 2.93 -6.07 14.57
CA ARG A 222 1.96 -6.82 15.36
C ARG A 222 0.53 -6.50 14.96
N THR A 223 -0.29 -7.55 14.83
CA THR A 223 -1.75 -7.45 14.70
C THR A 223 -2.37 -7.30 16.10
N TYR A 224 -3.36 -6.47 16.20
CA TYR A 224 -4.23 -6.22 17.35
C TYR A 224 -5.63 -6.83 17.09
N PRO A 225 -6.66 -6.52 17.89
CA PRO A 225 -8.00 -7.03 17.66
C PRO A 225 -8.47 -6.83 16.20
N SER A 226 -9.30 -7.76 15.72
CA SER A 226 -9.86 -7.77 14.36
C SER A 226 -11.36 -8.11 14.41
N SER A 227 -12.07 -7.81 13.30
CA SER A 227 -13.46 -8.22 13.03
C SER A 227 -13.52 -8.80 11.61
N GLY A 228 -14.33 -9.83 11.38
CA GLY A 228 -14.33 -10.61 10.14
C GLY A 228 -13.15 -11.59 10.07
N ILE A 229 -12.65 -11.90 8.86
CA ILE A 229 -11.47 -12.76 8.72
C ILE A 229 -10.21 -12.03 9.18
N SER A 230 -9.19 -12.77 9.62
CA SER A 230 -7.92 -12.16 10.02
C SER A 230 -7.13 -11.67 8.81
N LEU A 231 -6.17 -10.72 9.03
CA LEU A 231 -5.27 -10.25 7.99
C LEU A 231 -4.50 -11.40 7.34
N ASP A 232 -4.01 -12.35 8.14
CA ASP A 232 -3.27 -13.52 7.63
C ASP A 232 -4.17 -14.42 6.76
N GLN A 233 -5.44 -14.58 7.11
CA GLN A 233 -6.39 -15.33 6.28
C GLN A 233 -6.64 -14.62 4.95
N PHE A 234 -6.79 -13.30 4.97
CA PHE A 234 -6.97 -12.51 3.75
C PHE A 234 -5.74 -12.57 2.84
N LEU A 235 -4.53 -12.53 3.40
CA LEU A 235 -3.29 -12.60 2.61
C LEU A 235 -3.05 -14.00 1.99
N ARG A 236 -3.68 -15.05 2.53
CA ARG A 236 -3.57 -16.44 2.01
C ARG A 236 -4.67 -16.77 0.99
N SER A 237 -5.77 -16.00 0.94
CA SER A 237 -6.89 -16.22 0.01
C SER A 237 -6.56 -15.73 -1.40
#